data_d6c75b7316ed428484d283fa0b477a69
#
_entry.id   d6c75b7316ed428484d283fa0b477a69
#
_cell.length_a   1.000
_cell.length_b   1.000
_cell.length_c   1.000
_cell.angle_alpha   90.00
_cell.angle_beta   90.00
_cell.angle_gamma   90.00
#
_symmetry.space_group_name_H-M   'P 1'
#
loop_
_entity.id
_entity.type
_entity.pdbx_description
1 polymer ?
#
loop_
_entity_poly.entity_id
_entity_poly.type
_entity_poly.pdbx_seq_one_letter_code
_entity_poly.pdbx_strand_id
1 'polypeptide(L)'
;MNERLRTQSQLIFPILQPLLKVLNIVTLIVMTTALLEPIKLCLSVWFGPTADQGTGIVAIIGAVVIAIRCNQQADIVRKELSELFPSPDAPQRRGLRWPLIVGILLILFSVLAAAPTISYLSMVWMLFAQVFWTEGLFVAGKYRAAFAFALLATPIPQGIYRNWIDATSQLAALLASQLGNIVGTKSFVTTNGIIVNENTFTISFRSGVSPHPTLWLTALICITWLIWMKKTFKESLFWSVVAIFIAFVLHVARLVLIIVGARISVTLGNIILFIPWWTSTGLALVITAIIRRVWRIRKDRLNRFIVEGQANQWK
;
A
#
# COMPACT_ATOMS: atom_id res chain seq x y z
N MET A 1 -42.76 -25.13 -31.09
CA MET A 1 -42.48 -24.91 -29.62
C MET A 1 -41.69 -23.65 -29.35
N ASN A 2 -40.94 -23.11 -30.29
CA ASN A 2 -40.08 -21.93 -30.06
C ASN A 2 -40.77 -20.54 -30.13
N GLU A 3 -41.90 -20.36 -30.85
CA GLU A 3 -42.53 -19.05 -30.95
C GLU A 3 -43.35 -18.63 -29.72
N ARG A 4 -43.98 -19.57 -29.05
CA ARG A 4 -44.72 -19.26 -27.78
C ARG A 4 -43.79 -18.82 -26.66
N LEU A 5 -42.59 -19.36 -26.59
CA LEU A 5 -41.58 -18.96 -25.60
C LEU A 5 -40.99 -17.58 -25.90
N ARG A 6 -40.88 -17.22 -27.19
CA ARG A 6 -40.44 -15.88 -27.61
C ARG A 6 -41.45 -14.80 -27.29
N THR A 7 -42.75 -15.07 -27.49
CA THR A 7 -43.83 -14.12 -27.22
C THR A 7 -44.02 -13.90 -25.70
N GLN A 8 -43.88 -14.94 -24.91
CA GLN A 8 -43.94 -14.82 -23.42
C GLN A 8 -42.73 -14.05 -22.86
N SER A 9 -41.53 -14.23 -23.41
CA SER A 9 -40.36 -13.47 -22.95
C SER A 9 -40.48 -11.99 -23.33
N GLN A 10 -41.08 -11.63 -24.43
CA GLN A 10 -41.31 -10.25 -24.83
C GLN A 10 -42.32 -9.49 -23.98
N LEU A 11 -43.30 -10.21 -23.40
CA LEU A 11 -44.32 -9.63 -22.51
C LEU A 11 -43.81 -9.46 -21.06
N ILE A 12 -42.94 -10.34 -20.59
CA ILE A 12 -42.42 -10.33 -19.22
C ILE A 12 -41.27 -9.34 -19.05
N PHE A 13 -40.48 -9.11 -20.09
CA PHE A 13 -39.31 -8.24 -20.04
C PHE A 13 -39.59 -6.77 -19.66
N PRO A 14 -40.64 -6.10 -20.20
CA PRO A 14 -40.94 -4.71 -19.84
C PRO A 14 -41.47 -4.56 -18.40
N ILE A 15 -42.06 -5.59 -17.81
CA ILE A 15 -42.54 -5.57 -16.41
C ILE A 15 -41.35 -5.83 -15.44
N LEU A 16 -40.39 -6.64 -15.85
CA LEU A 16 -39.21 -6.96 -15.03
C LEU A 16 -38.18 -5.83 -15.00
N GLN A 17 -38.08 -4.98 -16.02
CA GLN A 17 -37.12 -3.89 -16.07
C GLN A 17 -37.24 -2.87 -14.93
N PRO A 18 -38.44 -2.34 -14.58
CA PRO A 18 -38.57 -1.44 -13.44
C PRO A 18 -38.30 -2.15 -12.11
N LEU A 19 -38.70 -3.42 -11.97
CA LEU A 19 -38.42 -4.21 -10.79
C LEU A 19 -36.92 -4.44 -10.59
N LEU A 20 -36.18 -4.72 -11.65
CA LEU A 20 -34.71 -4.84 -11.64
C LEU A 20 -34.02 -3.51 -11.29
N LYS A 21 -34.57 -2.37 -11.77
CA LYS A 21 -34.05 -1.04 -11.41
C LYS A 21 -34.26 -0.75 -9.92
N VAL A 22 -35.44 -1.04 -9.39
CA VAL A 22 -35.75 -0.88 -7.95
C VAL A 22 -34.86 -1.80 -7.13
N LEU A 23 -34.70 -3.06 -7.53
CA LEU A 23 -33.83 -4.03 -6.85
C LEU A 23 -32.36 -3.55 -6.86
N ASN A 24 -31.88 -3.01 -7.95
CA ASN A 24 -30.54 -2.44 -8.04
C ASN A 24 -30.36 -1.22 -7.12
N ILE A 25 -31.38 -0.33 -7.02
CA ILE A 25 -31.35 0.82 -6.10
C ILE A 25 -31.36 0.35 -4.65
N VAL A 26 -32.26 -0.59 -4.31
CA VAL A 26 -32.32 -1.17 -2.95
C VAL A 26 -31.01 -1.87 -2.61
N THR A 27 -30.44 -2.64 -3.53
CA THR A 27 -29.14 -3.29 -3.35
C THR A 27 -28.02 -2.25 -3.14
N LEU A 28 -28.03 -1.17 -3.89
CA LEU A 28 -27.07 -0.08 -3.73
C LEU A 28 -27.19 0.60 -2.37
N ILE A 29 -28.42 0.88 -1.92
CA ILE A 29 -28.68 1.48 -0.59
C ILE A 29 -28.24 0.52 0.52
N VAL A 30 -28.62 -0.75 0.45
CA VAL A 30 -28.21 -1.77 1.43
C VAL A 30 -26.68 -1.94 1.45
N MET A 31 -26.03 -1.98 0.28
CA MET A 31 -24.59 -2.04 0.20
C MET A 31 -23.92 -0.79 0.78
N THR A 32 -24.46 0.39 0.47
CA THR A 32 -23.88 1.66 0.99
C THR A 32 -24.00 1.71 2.51
N THR A 33 -25.15 1.34 3.08
CA THR A 33 -25.33 1.30 4.54
C THR A 33 -24.51 0.21 5.19
N ALA A 34 -24.40 -0.98 4.58
CA ALA A 34 -23.55 -2.06 5.08
C ALA A 34 -22.06 -1.73 5.03
N LEU A 35 -21.62 -0.88 4.10
CA LEU A 35 -20.23 -0.43 4.00
C LEU A 35 -19.89 0.70 4.99
N LEU A 36 -20.86 1.45 5.52
CA LEU A 36 -20.61 2.55 6.44
C LEU A 36 -19.88 2.10 7.72
N GLU A 37 -20.31 1.00 8.35
CA GLU A 37 -19.67 0.49 9.56
C GLU A 37 -18.23 -0.02 9.30
N PRO A 38 -17.97 -0.86 8.29
CA PRO A 38 -16.61 -1.19 7.88
C PRO A 38 -15.72 0.04 7.61
N ILE A 39 -16.24 1.06 6.93
CA ILE A 39 -15.50 2.29 6.66
C ILE A 39 -15.17 3.03 7.97
N LYS A 40 -16.14 3.20 8.88
CA LYS A 40 -15.91 3.82 10.19
C LYS A 40 -14.83 3.07 10.98
N LEU A 41 -14.90 1.74 11.01
CA LEU A 41 -13.89 0.90 11.68
C LEU A 41 -12.49 1.11 11.09
N CYS A 42 -12.36 1.15 9.77
CA CYS A 42 -11.09 1.41 9.11
C CYS A 42 -10.59 2.84 9.39
N LEU A 43 -11.48 3.85 9.32
CA LEU A 43 -11.15 5.23 9.62
C LEU A 43 -10.71 5.41 11.08
N SER A 44 -11.32 4.71 12.03
CA SER A 44 -10.92 4.75 13.43
C SER A 44 -9.50 4.22 13.66
N VAL A 45 -9.07 3.21 12.88
CA VAL A 45 -7.70 2.68 12.93
C VAL A 45 -6.70 3.62 12.27
N TRP A 46 -7.09 4.29 11.19
CA TRP A 46 -6.18 5.18 10.45
C TRP A 46 -6.09 6.60 11.02
N PHE A 47 -7.16 7.10 11.62
CA PHE A 47 -7.28 8.49 12.12
C PHE A 47 -7.63 8.59 13.62
N GLY A 48 -7.86 7.47 14.29
CA GLY A 48 -8.18 7.49 15.71
C GLY A 48 -7.03 8.02 16.58
N PRO A 49 -7.26 8.30 17.85
CA PRO A 49 -6.25 8.83 18.78
C PRO A 49 -5.05 7.86 18.96
N THR A 50 -5.19 6.61 18.52
CA THR A 50 -4.13 5.61 18.45
C THR A 50 -3.74 5.32 16.99
N ALA A 51 -3.74 6.33 16.12
CA ALA A 51 -3.52 6.19 14.67
C ALA A 51 -2.09 5.75 14.29
N ASP A 52 -1.62 4.68 14.90
CA ASP A 52 -0.33 4.05 14.60
C ASP A 52 -0.27 3.51 13.16
N GLN A 53 -1.43 3.34 12.51
CA GLN A 53 -1.58 2.79 11.15
C GLN A 53 -2.02 3.83 10.09
N GLY A 54 -1.87 5.12 10.35
CA GLY A 54 -2.27 6.21 9.43
C GLY A 54 -1.65 6.11 8.02
N THR A 55 -0.60 5.33 7.85
CA THR A 55 0.00 5.02 6.54
C THR A 55 -0.92 4.21 5.61
N GLY A 56 -2.00 3.61 6.12
CA GLY A 56 -3.00 2.92 5.30
C GLY A 56 -3.63 3.83 4.24
N ILE A 57 -3.83 5.10 4.55
CA ILE A 57 -4.36 6.09 3.59
C ILE A 57 -3.41 6.29 2.42
N VAL A 58 -2.10 6.34 2.70
CA VAL A 58 -1.08 6.47 1.64
C VAL A 58 -1.13 5.26 0.70
N ALA A 59 -1.39 4.06 1.24
CA ALA A 59 -1.58 2.86 0.43
C ALA A 59 -2.83 2.95 -0.45
N ILE A 60 -3.95 3.49 0.06
CA ILE A 60 -5.16 3.72 -0.75
C ILE A 60 -4.89 4.73 -1.86
N ILE A 61 -4.27 5.87 -1.54
CA ILE A 61 -3.90 6.88 -2.54
C ILE A 61 -3.00 6.23 -3.61
N GLY A 62 -2.00 5.46 -3.18
CA GLY A 62 -1.13 4.71 -4.07
C GLY A 62 -1.89 3.73 -4.97
N ALA A 63 -2.85 2.98 -4.41
CA ALA A 63 -3.71 2.07 -5.16
C ALA A 63 -4.53 2.80 -6.24
N VAL A 64 -5.11 3.97 -5.89
CA VAL A 64 -5.85 4.81 -6.84
C VAL A 64 -4.94 5.31 -7.97
N VAL A 65 -3.75 5.83 -7.65
CA VAL A 65 -2.76 6.27 -8.63
C VAL A 65 -2.36 5.14 -9.57
N ILE A 66 -2.13 3.94 -9.02
CA ILE A 66 -1.82 2.74 -9.81
C ILE A 66 -3.03 2.33 -10.67
N ALA A 67 -4.26 2.39 -10.13
CA ALA A 67 -5.48 2.07 -10.87
C ALA A 67 -5.68 2.99 -12.07
N ILE A 68 -5.48 4.31 -11.92
CA ILE A 68 -5.52 5.28 -13.04
C ILE A 68 -4.52 4.86 -14.13
N ARG A 69 -3.33 4.42 -13.73
CA ARG A 69 -2.33 3.94 -14.68
C ARG A 69 -2.73 2.63 -15.35
N CYS A 70 -3.32 1.70 -14.59
CA CYS A 70 -3.80 0.42 -15.11
C CYS A 70 -4.98 0.61 -16.07
N ASN A 71 -5.80 1.64 -15.88
CA ASN A 71 -6.94 1.93 -16.77
C ASN A 71 -6.50 2.14 -18.22
N GLN A 72 -5.37 2.81 -18.46
CA GLN A 72 -4.83 2.99 -19.81
C GLN A 72 -4.51 1.65 -20.51
N GLN A 73 -4.08 0.65 -19.75
CA GLN A 73 -3.85 -0.71 -20.28
C GLN A 73 -5.16 -1.49 -20.43
N ALA A 74 -6.11 -1.26 -19.53
CA ALA A 74 -7.43 -1.85 -19.59
C ALA A 74 -8.20 -1.37 -20.84
N ASP A 75 -8.08 -0.09 -21.21
CA ASP A 75 -8.75 0.49 -22.39
C ASP A 75 -8.29 -0.20 -23.68
N ILE A 76 -7.00 -0.53 -23.80
CA ILE A 76 -6.48 -1.29 -24.95
C ILE A 76 -7.16 -2.66 -25.01
N VAL A 77 -7.25 -3.37 -23.89
CA VAL A 77 -7.89 -4.69 -23.83
C VAL A 77 -9.39 -4.62 -24.08
N ARG A 78 -10.07 -3.57 -23.58
CA ARG A 78 -11.49 -3.34 -23.88
C ARG A 78 -11.73 -3.17 -25.36
N LYS A 79 -10.86 -2.41 -26.06
CA LYS A 79 -10.94 -2.21 -27.49
C LYS A 79 -10.73 -3.52 -28.25
N GLU A 80 -9.68 -4.27 -27.95
CA GLU A 80 -9.42 -5.59 -28.53
C GLU A 80 -10.58 -6.55 -28.33
N LEU A 81 -11.12 -6.62 -27.09
CA LEU A 81 -12.29 -7.47 -26.80
C LEU A 81 -13.56 -7.00 -27.55
N SER A 82 -13.73 -5.69 -27.78
CA SER A 82 -14.88 -5.19 -28.53
C SER A 82 -14.82 -5.52 -30.03
N GLU A 83 -13.62 -5.63 -30.57
CA GLU A 83 -13.40 -6.06 -31.96
C GLU A 83 -13.62 -7.57 -32.14
N LEU A 84 -13.15 -8.36 -31.16
CA LEU A 84 -13.28 -9.84 -31.20
C LEU A 84 -14.70 -10.31 -30.85
N PHE A 85 -15.38 -9.63 -29.96
CA PHE A 85 -16.72 -9.98 -29.44
C PHE A 85 -17.63 -8.74 -29.51
N PRO A 86 -18.24 -8.44 -30.68
CA PRO A 86 -19.05 -7.23 -30.87
C PRO A 86 -20.26 -7.13 -29.93
N SER A 87 -20.83 -8.28 -29.53
CA SER A 87 -21.96 -8.29 -28.61
C SER A 87 -21.54 -7.91 -27.19
N PRO A 88 -22.14 -6.88 -26.57
CA PRO A 88 -21.83 -6.49 -25.20
C PRO A 88 -22.20 -7.57 -24.18
N ASP A 89 -23.13 -8.47 -24.54
CA ASP A 89 -23.59 -9.57 -23.68
C ASP A 89 -22.83 -10.88 -23.88
N ALA A 90 -21.77 -10.86 -24.72
CA ALA A 90 -20.93 -12.05 -24.91
C ALA A 90 -20.35 -12.52 -23.57
N PRO A 91 -20.45 -13.82 -23.22
CA PRO A 91 -19.95 -14.36 -21.96
C PRO A 91 -18.49 -14.05 -21.70
N GLN A 92 -17.69 -13.90 -22.77
CA GLN A 92 -16.27 -13.58 -22.72
C GLN A 92 -15.99 -12.14 -22.23
N ARG A 93 -16.98 -11.24 -22.33
CA ARG A 93 -16.89 -9.83 -21.90
C ARG A 93 -17.37 -9.61 -20.46
N ARG A 94 -18.06 -10.57 -19.89
CA ARG A 94 -18.58 -10.51 -18.52
C ARG A 94 -17.98 -11.58 -17.66
N GLY A 95 -17.69 -11.26 -16.41
CA GLY A 95 -17.22 -12.21 -15.43
C GLY A 95 -18.35 -13.01 -14.78
N LEU A 96 -17.97 -13.99 -13.99
CA LEU A 96 -18.89 -14.79 -13.19
C LEU A 96 -19.46 -13.96 -12.00
N ARG A 97 -20.67 -14.26 -11.55
CA ARG A 97 -21.33 -13.56 -10.44
C ARG A 97 -20.93 -14.05 -9.05
N TRP A 98 -20.36 -15.25 -8.95
CA TRP A 98 -20.02 -15.84 -7.67
C TRP A 98 -19.06 -14.99 -6.81
N PRO A 99 -18.06 -14.23 -7.34
CA PRO A 99 -17.22 -13.39 -6.51
C PRO A 99 -17.99 -12.27 -5.81
N LEU A 100 -19.08 -11.76 -6.43
CA LEU A 100 -19.97 -10.79 -5.78
C LEU A 100 -20.72 -11.41 -4.62
N ILE A 101 -21.21 -12.64 -4.78
CA ILE A 101 -21.92 -13.36 -3.70
C ILE A 101 -20.98 -13.57 -2.52
N VAL A 102 -19.74 -14.02 -2.78
CA VAL A 102 -18.72 -14.16 -1.74
C VAL A 102 -18.41 -12.80 -1.08
N GLY A 103 -18.33 -11.73 -1.86
CA GLY A 103 -18.12 -10.38 -1.32
C GLY A 103 -19.25 -9.93 -0.37
N ILE A 104 -20.49 -10.18 -0.73
CA ILE A 104 -21.65 -9.87 0.13
C ILE A 104 -21.57 -10.67 1.44
N LEU A 105 -21.26 -11.96 1.38
CA LEU A 105 -21.12 -12.81 2.57
C LEU A 105 -19.96 -12.33 3.46
N LEU A 106 -18.83 -11.93 2.87
CA LEU A 106 -17.69 -11.36 3.60
C LEU A 106 -18.05 -10.04 4.29
N ILE A 107 -18.82 -9.16 3.64
CA ILE A 107 -19.30 -7.91 4.26
C ILE A 107 -20.21 -8.22 5.45
N LEU A 108 -21.17 -9.10 5.28
CA LEU A 108 -22.06 -9.50 6.37
C LEU A 108 -21.27 -10.08 7.55
N PHE A 109 -20.33 -10.97 7.27
CA PHE A 109 -19.44 -11.52 8.29
C PHE A 109 -18.58 -10.44 8.97
N SER A 110 -18.09 -9.48 8.22
CA SER A 110 -17.25 -8.39 8.76
C SER A 110 -18.01 -7.48 9.72
N VAL A 111 -19.29 -7.23 9.44
CA VAL A 111 -20.17 -6.45 10.32
C VAL A 111 -20.41 -7.22 11.63
N LEU A 112 -20.67 -8.53 11.54
CA LEU A 112 -20.88 -9.38 12.73
C LEU A 112 -19.61 -9.52 13.58
N ALA A 113 -18.46 -9.65 12.92
CA ALA A 113 -17.16 -9.80 13.61
C ALA A 113 -16.61 -8.49 14.18
N ALA A 114 -17.13 -7.33 13.75
CA ALA A 114 -16.64 -5.98 14.09
C ALA A 114 -15.11 -5.83 13.96
N ALA A 115 -14.49 -6.56 13.00
CA ALA A 115 -13.05 -6.63 12.83
C ALA A 115 -12.58 -5.72 11.68
N PRO A 116 -11.81 -4.65 11.93
CA PRO A 116 -11.36 -3.71 10.89
C PRO A 116 -10.62 -4.39 9.73
N THR A 117 -9.79 -5.39 10.04
CA THR A 117 -9.04 -6.18 9.05
C THR A 117 -9.98 -6.87 8.06
N ILE A 118 -10.99 -7.59 8.57
CA ILE A 118 -11.96 -8.34 7.75
C ILE A 118 -12.82 -7.35 6.96
N SER A 119 -13.25 -6.26 7.61
CA SER A 119 -14.04 -5.21 6.98
C SER A 119 -13.33 -4.62 5.76
N TYR A 120 -12.05 -4.29 5.90
CA TYR A 120 -11.25 -3.73 4.81
C TYR A 120 -11.05 -4.75 3.67
N LEU A 121 -10.67 -5.98 3.99
CA LEU A 121 -10.51 -7.05 3.01
C LEU A 121 -11.79 -7.31 2.23
N SER A 122 -12.94 -7.28 2.89
CA SER A 122 -14.26 -7.42 2.26
C SER A 122 -14.53 -6.29 1.26
N MET A 123 -14.20 -5.05 1.61
CA MET A 123 -14.35 -3.90 0.70
C MET A 123 -13.46 -4.02 -0.54
N VAL A 124 -12.17 -4.38 -0.36
CA VAL A 124 -11.24 -4.58 -1.49
C VAL A 124 -11.70 -5.73 -2.37
N TRP A 125 -12.17 -6.83 -1.76
CA TRP A 125 -12.74 -7.95 -2.51
C TRP A 125 -13.97 -7.54 -3.32
N MET A 126 -14.90 -6.77 -2.73
CA MET A 126 -16.10 -6.31 -3.44
C MET A 126 -15.76 -5.42 -4.64
N LEU A 127 -14.78 -4.51 -4.50
CA LEU A 127 -14.32 -3.70 -5.63
C LEU A 127 -13.72 -4.58 -6.74
N PHE A 128 -12.93 -5.58 -6.38
CA PHE A 128 -12.38 -6.54 -7.35
C PHE A 128 -13.50 -7.33 -8.02
N ALA A 129 -14.44 -7.87 -7.24
CA ALA A 129 -15.57 -8.65 -7.75
C ALA A 129 -16.48 -7.83 -8.68
N GLN A 130 -16.67 -6.54 -8.39
CA GLN A 130 -17.41 -5.61 -9.23
C GLN A 130 -16.72 -5.42 -10.59
N VAL A 131 -15.41 -5.12 -10.59
CA VAL A 131 -14.64 -4.97 -11.82
C VAL A 131 -14.60 -6.28 -12.61
N PHE A 132 -14.43 -7.41 -11.92
CA PHE A 132 -14.44 -8.72 -12.54
C PHE A 132 -15.78 -9.06 -13.20
N TRP A 133 -16.89 -8.76 -12.55
CA TRP A 133 -18.22 -9.01 -13.09
C TRP A 133 -18.57 -8.11 -14.27
N THR A 134 -18.26 -6.81 -14.19
CA THR A 134 -18.63 -5.83 -15.22
C THR A 134 -17.72 -5.90 -16.44
N GLU A 135 -16.43 -6.13 -16.24
CA GLU A 135 -15.39 -5.98 -17.27
C GLU A 135 -14.74 -7.33 -17.68
N GLY A 136 -15.03 -8.39 -16.93
CA GLY A 136 -14.45 -9.72 -17.16
C GLY A 136 -13.02 -9.87 -16.63
N LEU A 137 -12.51 -11.12 -16.73
CA LEU A 137 -11.23 -11.52 -16.15
C LEU A 137 -10.02 -10.79 -16.79
N PHE A 138 -10.04 -10.61 -18.11
CA PHE A 138 -8.91 -10.01 -18.83
C PHE A 138 -8.69 -8.56 -18.44
N VAL A 139 -9.76 -7.78 -18.32
CA VAL A 139 -9.70 -6.38 -17.87
C VAL A 139 -9.39 -6.30 -16.38
N ALA A 140 -10.06 -7.10 -15.54
CA ALA A 140 -9.78 -7.14 -14.10
C ALA A 140 -8.32 -7.50 -13.81
N GLY A 141 -7.72 -8.39 -14.62
CA GLY A 141 -6.30 -8.75 -14.51
C GLY A 141 -5.33 -7.58 -14.71
N LYS A 142 -5.73 -6.51 -15.43
CA LYS A 142 -4.89 -5.31 -15.56
C LYS A 142 -4.80 -4.51 -14.27
N TYR A 143 -5.84 -4.57 -13.42
CA TYR A 143 -5.88 -3.87 -12.13
C TYR A 143 -5.24 -4.65 -10.97
N ARG A 144 -4.69 -5.86 -11.22
CA ARG A 144 -4.09 -6.71 -10.17
C ARG A 144 -3.09 -5.98 -9.28
N ALA A 145 -2.26 -5.08 -9.87
CA ALA A 145 -1.29 -4.31 -9.11
C ALA A 145 -1.97 -3.29 -8.18
N ALA A 146 -3.04 -2.64 -8.63
CA ALA A 146 -3.81 -1.71 -7.81
C ALA A 146 -4.50 -2.43 -6.64
N PHE A 147 -5.11 -3.59 -6.89
CA PHE A 147 -5.72 -4.40 -5.84
C PHE A 147 -4.69 -4.94 -4.84
N ALA A 148 -3.55 -5.46 -5.33
CA ALA A 148 -2.46 -5.90 -4.46
C ALA A 148 -1.95 -4.74 -3.59
N PHE A 149 -1.87 -3.53 -4.15
CA PHE A 149 -1.45 -2.36 -3.41
C PHE A 149 -2.50 -1.89 -2.40
N ALA A 150 -3.79 -1.96 -2.74
CA ALA A 150 -4.88 -1.69 -1.81
C ALA A 150 -4.84 -2.63 -0.60
N LEU A 151 -4.47 -3.91 -0.79
CA LEU A 151 -4.30 -4.85 0.32
C LEU A 151 -3.23 -4.42 1.33
N LEU A 152 -2.25 -3.60 0.94
CA LEU A 152 -1.25 -3.05 1.87
C LEU A 152 -1.84 -2.02 2.85
N ALA A 153 -3.02 -1.48 2.58
CA ALA A 153 -3.75 -0.61 3.51
C ALA A 153 -4.55 -1.41 4.57
N THR A 154 -4.54 -2.75 4.47
CA THR A 154 -5.30 -3.61 5.41
C THR A 154 -4.85 -3.33 6.85
N PRO A 155 -5.79 -2.98 7.75
CA PRO A 155 -5.47 -2.83 9.16
C PRO A 155 -4.93 -4.14 9.72
N ILE A 156 -3.73 -4.10 10.27
CA ILE A 156 -3.09 -5.28 10.89
C ILE A 156 -3.68 -5.47 12.29
N PRO A 157 -4.00 -6.71 12.71
CA PRO A 157 -4.43 -6.99 14.08
C PRO A 157 -3.45 -6.42 15.11
N GLN A 158 -3.96 -5.71 16.13
CA GLN A 158 -3.14 -4.93 17.06
C GLN A 158 -2.03 -5.75 17.73
N GLY A 159 -2.28 -7.02 18.07
CA GLY A 159 -1.26 -7.86 18.69
C GLY A 159 -0.04 -8.08 17.79
N ILE A 160 -0.27 -8.42 16.52
CA ILE A 160 0.80 -8.63 15.53
C ILE A 160 1.52 -7.30 15.25
N TYR A 161 0.75 -6.24 15.10
CA TYR A 161 1.27 -4.90 14.82
C TYR A 161 2.18 -4.39 15.94
N ARG A 162 1.75 -4.51 17.21
CA ARG A 162 2.55 -4.10 18.38
C ARG A 162 3.86 -4.89 18.48
N ASN A 163 3.80 -6.22 18.36
CA ASN A 163 5.00 -7.03 18.43
C ASN A 163 6.04 -6.64 17.37
N TRP A 164 5.58 -6.29 16.16
CA TRP A 164 6.48 -5.85 15.11
C TRP A 164 7.05 -4.45 15.36
N ILE A 165 6.23 -3.51 15.81
CA ILE A 165 6.70 -2.16 16.20
C ILE A 165 7.71 -2.27 17.34
N ASP A 166 7.42 -3.05 18.37
CA ASP A 166 8.29 -3.19 19.51
C ASP A 166 9.65 -3.78 19.11
N ALA A 167 9.66 -4.84 18.30
CA ALA A 167 10.90 -5.46 17.81
C ALA A 167 11.73 -4.49 16.95
N THR A 168 11.11 -3.76 16.01
CA THR A 168 11.82 -2.80 15.14
C THR A 168 12.29 -1.58 15.92
N SER A 169 11.52 -1.12 16.90
CA SER A 169 11.87 0.00 17.77
C SER A 169 13.02 -0.35 18.70
N GLN A 170 13.01 -1.55 19.30
CA GLN A 170 14.12 -2.05 20.12
C GLN A 170 15.42 -2.16 19.31
N LEU A 171 15.35 -2.70 18.08
CA LEU A 171 16.52 -2.80 17.20
C LEU A 171 17.09 -1.40 16.87
N ALA A 172 16.23 -0.46 16.50
CA ALA A 172 16.65 0.91 16.20
C ALA A 172 17.24 1.61 17.44
N ALA A 173 16.63 1.41 18.61
CA ALA A 173 17.09 1.96 19.87
C ALA A 173 18.46 1.39 20.27
N LEU A 174 18.65 0.07 20.16
CA LEU A 174 19.92 -0.59 20.47
C LEU A 174 21.05 -0.06 19.58
N LEU A 175 20.83 -0.01 18.27
CA LEU A 175 21.80 0.51 17.32
C LEU A 175 22.14 1.99 17.60
N ALA A 176 21.12 2.81 17.84
CA ALA A 176 21.30 4.23 18.12
C ALA A 176 22.03 4.46 19.44
N SER A 177 21.69 3.70 20.49
CA SER A 177 22.36 3.78 21.79
C SER A 177 23.82 3.33 21.71
N GLN A 178 24.12 2.22 21.02
CA GLN A 178 25.49 1.76 20.81
C GLN A 178 26.34 2.81 20.06
N LEU A 179 25.82 3.36 18.96
CA LEU A 179 26.48 4.41 18.20
C LEU A 179 26.67 5.69 19.01
N GLY A 180 25.65 6.09 19.80
CA GLY A 180 25.74 7.20 20.74
C GLY A 180 26.83 7.01 21.78
N ASN A 181 26.96 5.80 22.32
CA ASN A 181 28.02 5.45 23.29
C ASN A 181 29.43 5.49 22.68
N ILE A 182 29.58 5.06 21.41
CA ILE A 182 30.87 5.20 20.69
C ILE A 182 31.27 6.67 20.58
N VAL A 183 30.32 7.58 20.40
CA VAL A 183 30.57 9.04 20.35
C VAL A 183 30.74 9.66 21.75
N GLY A 184 30.71 8.82 22.80
CA GLY A 184 30.94 9.24 24.18
C GLY A 184 29.70 9.76 24.90
N THR A 185 28.49 9.42 24.45
CA THR A 185 27.24 9.74 25.16
C THR A 185 26.79 8.54 25.94
N LYS A 186 26.59 8.69 27.26
CA LYS A 186 26.03 7.62 28.09
C LYS A 186 24.55 7.45 27.77
N SER A 187 24.19 6.42 27.01
CA SER A 187 22.80 6.08 26.69
C SER A 187 22.53 4.59 26.84
N PHE A 188 21.32 4.24 27.25
CA PHE A 188 20.90 2.86 27.39
C PHE A 188 19.42 2.69 27.05
N VAL A 189 19.09 1.50 26.57
CA VAL A 189 17.73 1.16 26.16
C VAL A 189 16.98 0.57 27.35
N THR A 190 15.74 1.02 27.53
CA THR A 190 14.78 0.50 28.51
C THR A 190 13.55 -0.04 27.81
N THR A 191 12.63 -0.62 28.56
CA THR A 191 11.32 -1.09 28.04
C THR A 191 10.46 0.04 27.46
N ASN A 192 10.72 1.30 27.84
CA ASN A 192 9.89 2.45 27.43
C ASN A 192 10.57 3.39 26.41
N GLY A 193 11.87 3.18 26.12
CA GLY A 193 12.61 4.04 25.20
C GLY A 193 14.12 4.05 25.44
N ILE A 194 14.76 5.13 25.05
CA ILE A 194 16.18 5.39 25.25
C ILE A 194 16.33 6.45 26.33
N ILE A 195 17.13 6.15 27.36
CA ILE A 195 17.54 7.11 28.39
C ILE A 195 18.93 7.62 28.06
N VAL A 196 19.12 8.93 28.14
CA VAL A 196 20.38 9.62 27.85
C VAL A 196 20.83 10.39 29.09
N ASN A 197 22.15 10.34 29.40
CA ASN A 197 22.76 11.09 30.49
C ASN A 197 22.07 10.94 31.85
N GLU A 198 21.97 9.70 32.34
CA GLU A 198 21.48 9.43 33.70
C GLU A 198 20.09 10.03 34.00
N ASN A 199 19.12 9.83 33.09
CA ASN A 199 17.73 10.29 33.17
C ASN A 199 17.49 11.78 32.86
N THR A 200 18.47 12.54 32.39
CA THR A 200 18.23 13.94 32.01
C THR A 200 17.38 14.11 30.76
N PHE A 201 17.38 13.07 29.89
CA PHE A 201 16.60 13.07 28.65
C PHE A 201 16.10 11.66 28.31
N THR A 202 14.80 11.54 27.98
CA THR A 202 14.19 10.26 27.60
C THR A 202 13.51 10.37 26.24
N ILE A 203 13.83 9.42 25.34
CA ILE A 203 13.20 9.29 24.03
C ILE A 203 12.23 8.10 24.12
N SER A 204 10.92 8.39 24.18
CA SER A 204 9.90 7.35 24.29
C SER A 204 9.74 6.55 23.00
N PHE A 205 9.50 5.24 23.09
CA PHE A 205 9.15 4.39 21.94
C PHE A 205 7.91 4.89 21.21
N ARG A 206 6.93 5.48 21.90
CA ARG A 206 5.70 5.98 21.29
C ARG A 206 5.90 7.26 20.49
N SER A 207 6.81 8.15 20.89
CA SER A 207 6.91 9.49 20.34
C SER A 207 8.06 9.71 19.34
N GLY A 208 8.99 8.79 19.18
CA GLY A 208 10.13 9.11 18.33
C GLY A 208 11.05 7.97 17.94
N VAL A 209 11.02 6.85 18.63
CA VAL A 209 11.97 5.74 18.39
C VAL A 209 11.49 4.77 17.32
N SER A 210 10.17 4.64 17.11
CA SER A 210 9.65 3.68 16.14
C SER A 210 10.00 4.04 14.70
N PRO A 211 10.75 3.21 13.97
CA PRO A 211 11.04 3.41 12.57
C PRO A 211 9.87 3.06 11.65
N HIS A 212 8.86 2.35 12.17
CA HIS A 212 7.79 1.75 11.40
C HIS A 212 7.06 2.73 10.44
N PRO A 213 6.60 3.93 10.87
CA PRO A 213 5.92 4.86 9.96
C PRO A 213 6.83 5.30 8.81
N THR A 214 8.12 5.54 9.10
CA THR A 214 9.13 5.93 8.10
C THR A 214 9.34 4.83 7.08
N LEU A 215 9.53 3.57 7.54
CA LEU A 215 9.79 2.43 6.67
C LEU A 215 8.59 2.14 5.76
N TRP A 216 7.40 2.11 6.35
CA TRP A 216 6.16 1.81 5.63
C TRP A 216 5.85 2.87 4.58
N LEU A 217 5.91 4.15 4.96
CA LEU A 217 5.69 5.27 4.04
C LEU A 217 6.71 5.26 2.88
N THR A 218 7.99 5.01 3.19
CA THR A 218 9.04 4.91 2.17
C THR A 218 8.74 3.78 1.18
N ALA A 219 8.34 2.60 1.66
CA ALA A 219 7.97 1.47 0.82
C ALA A 219 6.81 1.82 -0.12
N LEU A 220 5.72 2.36 0.44
CA LEU A 220 4.51 2.69 -0.31
C LEU A 220 4.78 3.72 -1.41
N ILE A 221 5.47 4.81 -1.09
CA ILE A 221 5.80 5.86 -2.07
C ILE A 221 6.74 5.32 -3.14
N CYS A 222 7.78 4.56 -2.75
CA CYS A 222 8.74 4.01 -3.69
C CYS A 222 8.09 3.05 -4.69
N ILE A 223 7.27 2.10 -4.21
CA ILE A 223 6.56 1.15 -5.08
C ILE A 223 5.60 1.89 -6.02
N THR A 224 4.79 2.82 -5.48
CA THR A 224 3.83 3.60 -6.26
C THR A 224 4.55 4.37 -7.38
N TRP A 225 5.62 5.07 -7.04
CA TRP A 225 6.41 5.84 -8.00
C TRP A 225 7.01 4.96 -9.09
N LEU A 226 7.59 3.81 -8.74
CA LEU A 226 8.22 2.92 -9.70
C LEU A 226 7.20 2.23 -10.63
N ILE A 227 6.03 1.85 -10.12
CA ILE A 227 4.94 1.33 -10.96
C ILE A 227 4.43 2.43 -11.90
N TRP A 228 4.27 3.66 -11.40
CA TRP A 228 3.93 4.80 -12.25
C TRP A 228 4.92 4.99 -13.38
N MET A 229 6.21 4.82 -13.12
CA MET A 229 7.31 4.89 -14.10
C MET A 229 7.39 3.66 -15.02
N LYS A 230 6.35 2.83 -15.10
CA LYS A 230 6.26 1.61 -15.94
C LYS A 230 7.35 0.58 -15.63
N LYS A 231 7.82 0.48 -14.40
CA LYS A 231 8.81 -0.51 -14.01
C LYS A 231 8.16 -1.86 -13.75
N THR A 232 8.93 -2.94 -13.92
CA THR A 232 8.47 -4.28 -13.59
C THR A 232 8.24 -4.39 -12.08
N PHE A 233 7.33 -5.27 -11.66
CA PHE A 233 7.09 -5.49 -10.24
C PHE A 233 8.35 -5.93 -9.49
N LYS A 234 9.17 -6.79 -10.11
CA LYS A 234 10.45 -7.25 -9.53
C LYS A 234 11.43 -6.09 -9.29
N GLU A 235 11.58 -5.20 -10.30
CA GLU A 235 12.44 -4.00 -10.17
C GLU A 235 11.89 -3.07 -9.09
N SER A 236 10.57 -2.88 -9.03
CA SER A 236 9.93 -2.03 -8.04
C SER A 236 10.12 -2.57 -6.62
N LEU A 237 9.96 -3.87 -6.43
CA LEU A 237 10.17 -4.54 -5.13
C LEU A 237 11.64 -4.40 -4.68
N PHE A 238 12.60 -4.68 -5.56
CA PHE A 238 14.03 -4.55 -5.24
C PHE A 238 14.39 -3.13 -4.76
N TRP A 239 14.00 -2.12 -5.52
CA TRP A 239 14.30 -0.73 -5.15
C TRP A 239 13.55 -0.27 -3.90
N SER A 240 12.38 -0.83 -3.62
CA SER A 240 11.67 -0.56 -2.37
C SER A 240 12.38 -1.14 -1.17
N VAL A 241 12.93 -2.35 -1.27
CA VAL A 241 13.75 -2.94 -0.20
C VAL A 241 15.00 -2.07 0.05
N VAL A 242 15.67 -1.61 -1.01
CA VAL A 242 16.81 -0.68 -0.89
C VAL A 242 16.38 0.62 -0.20
N ALA A 243 15.25 1.21 -0.60
CA ALA A 243 14.72 2.44 0.00
C ALA A 243 14.37 2.25 1.49
N ILE A 244 13.76 1.12 1.86
CA ILE A 244 13.44 0.77 3.26
C ILE A 244 14.73 0.68 4.09
N PHE A 245 15.76 0.00 3.57
CA PHE A 245 17.05 -0.11 4.24
C PHE A 245 17.69 1.26 4.48
N ILE A 246 17.72 2.12 3.45
CA ILE A 246 18.23 3.49 3.58
C ILE A 246 17.40 4.28 4.60
N ALA A 247 16.06 4.17 4.56
CA ALA A 247 15.19 4.84 5.51
C ALA A 247 15.45 4.39 6.95
N PHE A 248 15.70 3.10 7.17
CA PHE A 248 16.06 2.57 8.48
C PHE A 248 17.40 3.15 8.98
N VAL A 249 18.43 3.16 8.14
CA VAL A 249 19.74 3.74 8.48
C VAL A 249 19.61 5.23 8.82
N LEU A 250 18.86 5.99 8.03
CA LEU A 250 18.61 7.41 8.28
C LEU A 250 17.80 7.64 9.56
N HIS A 251 16.86 6.75 9.87
CA HIS A 251 16.12 6.83 11.12
C HIS A 251 17.03 6.57 12.34
N VAL A 252 17.90 5.57 12.28
CA VAL A 252 18.91 5.31 13.32
C VAL A 252 19.86 6.51 13.45
N ALA A 253 20.35 7.06 12.33
CA ALA A 253 21.20 8.25 12.34
C ALA A 253 20.49 9.46 13.01
N ARG A 254 19.20 9.66 12.72
CA ARG A 254 18.37 10.68 13.41
C ARG A 254 18.32 10.45 14.92
N LEU A 255 18.13 9.21 15.38
CA LEU A 255 18.13 8.90 16.81
C LEU A 255 19.50 9.19 17.44
N VAL A 256 20.60 8.86 16.75
CA VAL A 256 21.96 9.19 17.21
C VAL A 256 22.13 10.71 17.35
N LEU A 257 21.65 11.49 16.37
CA LEU A 257 21.70 12.95 16.43
C LEU A 257 20.90 13.50 17.62
N ILE A 258 19.74 12.92 17.95
CA ILE A 258 18.96 13.29 19.13
C ILE A 258 19.73 12.99 20.41
N ILE A 259 20.35 11.81 20.50
CA ILE A 259 21.15 11.37 21.66
C ILE A 259 22.36 12.31 21.87
N VAL A 260 23.09 12.60 20.80
CA VAL A 260 24.24 13.52 20.84
C VAL A 260 23.81 14.95 21.14
N GLY A 261 22.71 15.41 20.53
CA GLY A 261 22.12 16.71 20.81
C GLY A 261 21.71 16.86 22.28
N ALA A 262 21.08 15.83 22.85
CA ALA A 262 20.68 15.82 24.25
C ALA A 262 21.89 15.80 25.22
N ARG A 263 23.04 15.26 24.79
CA ARG A 263 24.30 15.39 25.56
C ARG A 263 24.77 16.83 25.64
N ILE A 264 24.64 17.62 24.54
CA ILE A 264 25.08 19.01 24.49
C ILE A 264 24.10 19.87 25.30
N SER A 265 22.81 19.74 25.03
CA SER A 265 21.74 20.35 25.81
C SER A 265 20.42 19.64 25.57
N VAL A 266 19.57 19.57 26.61
CA VAL A 266 18.22 19.02 26.53
C VAL A 266 17.37 19.78 25.49
N THR A 267 17.56 21.09 25.38
CA THR A 267 16.89 21.93 24.38
C THR A 267 17.24 21.52 22.95
N LEU A 268 18.53 21.27 22.68
CA LEU A 268 18.99 20.83 21.34
C LEU A 268 18.45 19.43 21.00
N GLY A 269 18.43 18.51 21.96
CA GLY A 269 17.82 17.20 21.79
C GLY A 269 16.34 17.30 21.44
N ASN A 270 15.59 18.16 22.11
CA ASN A 270 14.19 18.43 21.83
C ASN A 270 14.00 19.06 20.43
N ILE A 271 14.80 20.04 20.03
CA ILE A 271 14.71 20.65 18.69
C ILE A 271 14.90 19.59 17.61
N ILE A 272 15.88 18.67 17.73
CA ILE A 272 16.10 17.60 16.78
C ILE A 272 14.95 16.60 16.80
N LEU A 273 14.40 16.30 17.97
CA LEU A 273 13.24 15.41 18.12
C LEU A 273 12.01 15.96 17.37
N PHE A 274 11.80 17.29 17.34
CA PHE A 274 10.72 17.95 16.62
C PHE A 274 10.88 17.89 15.09
N ILE A 275 12.07 17.54 14.56
CA ILE A 275 12.22 17.32 13.12
C ILE A 275 11.29 16.17 12.72
N PRO A 276 10.35 16.41 11.80
CA PRO A 276 9.36 15.39 11.43
C PRO A 276 10.02 14.11 10.95
N TRP A 277 9.51 12.96 11.41
CA TRP A 277 10.03 11.64 11.02
C TRP A 277 9.97 11.38 9.50
N TRP A 278 9.03 12.00 8.78
CA TRP A 278 8.91 11.89 7.32
C TRP A 278 10.08 12.52 6.55
N THR A 279 10.92 13.36 7.17
CA THR A 279 12.15 13.88 6.54
C THR A 279 13.11 12.75 6.19
N SER A 280 13.22 11.73 7.05
CA SER A 280 13.99 10.52 6.76
C SER A 280 13.45 9.76 5.56
N THR A 281 12.10 9.71 5.39
CA THR A 281 11.45 9.15 4.19
C THR A 281 11.85 9.92 2.93
N GLY A 282 11.70 11.25 2.94
CA GLY A 282 12.04 12.09 1.80
C GLY A 282 13.50 11.93 1.37
N LEU A 283 14.41 11.96 2.34
CA LEU A 283 15.84 11.77 2.10
C LEU A 283 16.17 10.37 1.57
N ALA A 284 15.54 9.32 2.11
CA ALA A 284 15.71 7.95 1.63
C ALA A 284 15.26 7.79 0.17
N LEU A 285 14.15 8.40 -0.21
CA LEU A 285 13.66 8.37 -1.59
C LEU A 285 14.62 9.10 -2.55
N VAL A 286 15.14 10.26 -2.16
CA VAL A 286 16.13 11.01 -2.96
C VAL A 286 17.42 10.20 -3.15
N ILE A 287 17.97 9.65 -2.05
CA ILE A 287 19.18 8.82 -2.11
C ILE A 287 18.94 7.59 -3.00
N THR A 288 17.81 6.91 -2.84
CA THR A 288 17.44 5.75 -3.67
C THR A 288 17.35 6.13 -5.15
N ALA A 289 16.78 7.29 -5.47
CA ALA A 289 16.69 7.79 -6.84
C ALA A 289 18.08 8.05 -7.44
N ILE A 290 18.99 8.64 -6.66
CA ILE A 290 20.39 8.90 -7.07
C ILE A 290 21.14 7.57 -7.32
N ILE A 291 21.09 6.65 -6.36
CA ILE A 291 21.74 5.33 -6.48
C ILE A 291 21.24 4.60 -7.72
N ARG A 292 19.92 4.58 -7.92
CA ARG A 292 19.28 3.95 -9.08
C ARG A 292 19.73 4.59 -10.40
N ARG A 293 19.85 5.93 -10.44
CA ARG A 293 20.35 6.65 -11.63
C ARG A 293 21.79 6.29 -11.95
N VAL A 294 22.67 6.29 -10.95
CA VAL A 294 24.09 5.91 -11.09
C VAL A 294 24.21 4.46 -11.55
N TRP A 295 23.46 3.55 -10.93
CA TRP A 295 23.47 2.13 -11.30
C TRP A 295 23.03 1.92 -12.76
N ARG A 296 22.00 2.63 -13.22
CA ARG A 296 21.54 2.57 -14.62
C ARG A 296 22.63 3.05 -15.58
N ILE A 297 23.27 4.20 -15.31
CA ILE A 297 24.34 4.74 -16.14
C ILE A 297 25.50 3.74 -16.24
N ARG A 298 25.87 3.10 -15.13
CA ARG A 298 26.93 2.07 -15.12
C ARG A 298 26.55 0.85 -15.95
N LYS A 299 25.32 0.36 -15.80
CA LYS A 299 24.80 -0.77 -16.57
C LYS A 299 24.77 -0.49 -18.08
N ASP A 300 24.35 0.72 -18.48
CA ASP A 300 24.30 1.12 -19.88
C ASP A 300 25.71 1.26 -20.48
N ARG A 301 26.68 1.71 -19.70
CA ARG A 301 28.10 1.73 -20.12
C ARG A 301 28.67 0.33 -20.28
N LEU A 302 28.41 -0.57 -19.32
CA LEU A 302 28.86 -1.95 -19.37
C LEU A 302 28.29 -2.68 -20.59
N ASN A 303 26.99 -2.50 -20.86
CA ASN A 303 26.34 -3.11 -22.03
C ASN A 303 26.96 -2.61 -23.34
N ARG A 304 27.28 -1.31 -23.46
CA ARG A 304 27.99 -0.77 -24.64
C ARG A 304 29.35 -1.40 -24.81
N PHE A 305 30.11 -1.51 -23.72
CA PHE A 305 31.45 -2.13 -23.74
C PHE A 305 31.42 -3.59 -24.22
N ILE A 306 30.41 -4.36 -23.79
CA ILE A 306 30.22 -5.76 -24.21
C ILE A 306 29.87 -5.83 -25.71
N VAL A 307 28.98 -4.96 -26.20
CA VAL A 307 28.56 -4.94 -27.61
C VAL A 307 29.74 -4.52 -28.51
N GLU A 308 30.50 -3.50 -28.11
CA GLU A 308 31.70 -3.01 -28.84
C GLU A 308 32.80 -4.10 -28.84
N GLY A 309 33.02 -4.78 -27.73
CA GLY A 309 33.99 -5.88 -27.62
C GLY A 309 33.64 -7.07 -28.53
N GLN A 310 32.37 -7.42 -28.62
CA GLN A 310 31.90 -8.47 -29.53
C GLN A 310 32.02 -8.05 -31.01
N ALA A 311 31.73 -6.79 -31.34
CA ALA A 311 31.86 -6.30 -32.71
C ALA A 311 33.30 -6.28 -33.21
N ASN A 312 34.27 -6.11 -32.32
CA ASN A 312 35.71 -6.13 -32.67
C ASN A 312 36.31 -7.54 -32.80
N GLN A 313 35.64 -8.57 -32.27
CA GLN A 313 36.03 -9.99 -32.44
C GLN A 313 35.63 -10.57 -33.80
N TRP A 314 34.74 -9.90 -34.52
CA TRP A 314 34.23 -10.32 -35.83
C TRP A 314 34.85 -9.53 -37.00
N LYS A 315 35.79 -8.66 -36.74
CA LYS A 315 36.65 -7.98 -37.72
C LYS A 315 38.03 -8.62 -37.74
#